data_4babf0d0bcd3fab08912f4d7c145c5c8
#
_entry.id   4babf0d0bcd3fab08912f4d7c145c5c8
#
_cell.length_a   1.000
_cell.length_b   1.000
_cell.length_c   1.000
_cell.angle_alpha   90.00
_cell.angle_beta   90.00
_cell.angle_gamma   90.00
#
_symmetry.space_group_name_H-M   'P 1'
#
loop_
_entity.id
_entity.type
_entity.pdbx_description
1 polymer ?
#
loop_
_entity_poly.entity_id
_entity_poly.type
_entity_poly.pdbx_seq_one_letter_code
_entity_poly.pdbx_strand_id
1 'polypeptide(L)'
;MRVRLMKEFGYEEALFGIGLSYGKVSGYATPEDAQQHDEWSRLCELAPQLALYGSGGHDKFLRQIGVILDITAPLYWWKQMDTYKVSTVAQSESTMHTLMKKPVTKDCFEFGYVPDFYIDFLEDLRKHKDFSKLNACLPQSWLQRRIWTGNYAVLKNIILQRENHKLPEWKFFFDALLPTLSHPELLPVRHPFSGVDTTAKASADDETLSGKG
;
A
#
# COMPACT_ATOMS: atom_id res chain seq x y z
N MET A 1 -11.33 -1.46 10.95
CA MET A 1 -10.28 -1.85 9.95
C MET A 1 -9.12 -2.57 10.62
N ARG A 2 -8.42 -3.49 9.92
CA ARG A 2 -7.20 -4.18 10.38
C ARG A 2 -6.24 -4.33 9.20
N VAL A 3 -4.94 -4.10 9.41
CA VAL A 3 -3.88 -4.24 8.42
C VAL A 3 -2.73 -5.02 9.04
N ARG A 4 -2.20 -6.01 8.32
CA ARG A 4 -1.07 -6.83 8.77
C ARG A 4 -0.16 -7.13 7.58
N LEU A 5 1.12 -6.82 7.72
CA LEU A 5 2.15 -7.28 6.80
C LEU A 5 2.32 -8.80 6.98
N MET A 6 2.15 -9.56 5.91
CA MET A 6 2.40 -11.01 5.90
C MET A 6 3.80 -11.34 5.41
N LYS A 7 4.25 -10.62 4.38
CA LYS A 7 5.56 -10.81 3.78
C LYS A 7 6.02 -9.55 3.05
N GLU A 8 7.30 -9.29 3.15
CA GLU A 8 8.08 -8.35 2.34
C GLU A 8 9.24 -9.11 1.71
N PHE A 9 9.62 -8.81 0.48
CA PHE A 9 10.64 -9.56 -0.25
C PHE A 9 11.20 -8.77 -1.42
N GLY A 10 12.38 -9.15 -1.89
CA GLY A 10 12.96 -8.63 -3.13
C GLY A 10 13.80 -7.35 -2.95
N TYR A 11 14.09 -6.93 -1.71
CA TYR A 11 14.89 -5.73 -1.46
C TYR A 11 16.34 -5.92 -1.90
N GLU A 12 16.95 -7.01 -1.49
CA GLU A 12 18.34 -7.34 -1.80
C GLU A 12 18.55 -7.48 -3.32
N GLU A 13 17.65 -8.14 -4.01
CA GLU A 13 17.67 -8.30 -5.46
C GLU A 13 17.48 -6.95 -6.19
N ALA A 14 16.63 -6.10 -5.64
CA ALA A 14 16.40 -4.76 -6.17
C ALA A 14 17.64 -3.87 -6.02
N LEU A 15 18.33 -3.91 -4.87
CA LEU A 15 19.60 -3.21 -4.64
C LEU A 15 20.70 -3.74 -5.56
N PHE A 16 20.80 -5.06 -5.68
CA PHE A 16 21.76 -5.69 -6.59
C PHE A 16 21.55 -5.22 -8.04
N GLY A 17 20.27 -5.13 -8.48
CA GLY A 17 19.89 -4.56 -9.76
C GLY A 17 20.31 -3.11 -9.96
N ILE A 18 20.22 -2.27 -8.92
CA ILE A 18 20.78 -0.91 -8.93
C ILE A 18 22.30 -0.99 -9.10
N GLY A 19 22.98 -1.83 -8.31
CA GLY A 19 24.42 -2.01 -8.34
C GLY A 19 24.93 -2.44 -9.71
N LEU A 20 24.22 -3.32 -10.41
CA LEU A 20 24.52 -3.70 -11.79
C LEU A 20 24.44 -2.49 -12.74
N SER A 21 23.41 -1.66 -12.60
CA SER A 21 23.23 -0.47 -13.44
C SER A 21 24.37 0.55 -13.30
N TYR A 22 25.02 0.58 -12.13
CA TYR A 22 26.18 1.46 -11.85
C TYR A 22 27.54 0.75 -11.97
N GLY A 23 27.57 -0.53 -12.40
CA GLY A 23 28.82 -1.31 -12.52
C GLY A 23 29.48 -1.61 -11.17
N LYS A 24 28.74 -1.54 -10.05
CA LYS A 24 29.30 -1.68 -8.70
C LYS A 24 29.35 -3.13 -8.21
N VAL A 25 28.52 -3.98 -8.76
CA VAL A 25 28.39 -5.39 -8.31
C VAL A 25 28.64 -6.40 -9.45
N SER A 26 29.17 -5.97 -10.58
CA SER A 26 29.39 -6.82 -11.77
C SER A 26 30.33 -8.01 -11.52
N GLY A 27 31.13 -7.97 -10.47
CA GLY A 27 32.05 -9.05 -10.08
C GLY A 27 31.46 -10.08 -9.14
N TYR A 28 30.21 -9.90 -8.66
CA TYR A 28 29.56 -10.78 -7.72
C TYR A 28 28.47 -11.60 -8.41
N ALA A 29 28.25 -12.84 -7.94
CA ALA A 29 27.26 -13.73 -8.54
C ALA A 29 25.85 -13.50 -7.93
N THR A 30 25.79 -13.15 -6.65
CA THR A 30 24.55 -13.00 -5.89
C THR A 30 24.53 -11.74 -5.02
N PRO A 31 23.36 -11.28 -4.56
CA PRO A 31 23.27 -10.21 -3.55
C PRO A 31 24.06 -10.53 -2.28
N GLU A 32 24.01 -11.77 -1.80
CA GLU A 32 24.68 -12.22 -0.57
C GLU A 32 26.22 -12.09 -0.67
N ASP A 33 26.78 -12.36 -1.85
CA ASP A 33 28.22 -12.15 -2.11
C ASP A 33 28.56 -10.65 -2.03
N ALA A 34 27.72 -9.80 -2.64
CA ALA A 34 27.93 -8.36 -2.68
C ALA A 34 27.76 -7.67 -1.31
N GLN A 35 26.90 -8.20 -0.43
CA GLN A 35 26.61 -7.64 0.90
C GLN A 35 27.84 -7.55 1.82
N GLN A 36 28.88 -8.32 1.55
CA GLN A 36 30.12 -8.36 2.35
C GLN A 36 31.11 -7.23 1.99
N HIS A 37 30.76 -6.37 1.05
CA HIS A 37 31.64 -5.34 0.51
C HIS A 37 31.10 -3.93 0.71
N ASP A 38 31.99 -2.93 0.75
CA ASP A 38 31.65 -1.52 0.98
C ASP A 38 30.68 -0.94 -0.07
N GLU A 39 30.71 -1.46 -1.28
CA GLU A 39 29.80 -1.07 -2.35
C GLU A 39 28.35 -1.31 -1.98
N TRP A 40 28.05 -2.36 -1.23
CA TRP A 40 26.69 -2.63 -0.77
C TRP A 40 26.15 -1.55 0.18
N SER A 41 26.96 -1.13 1.13
CA SER A 41 26.59 -0.04 2.07
C SER A 41 26.27 1.25 1.31
N ARG A 42 27.07 1.57 0.27
CA ARG A 42 26.81 2.72 -0.59
C ARG A 42 25.51 2.60 -1.41
N LEU A 43 25.15 1.38 -1.84
CA LEU A 43 23.87 1.15 -2.50
C LEU A 43 22.69 1.34 -1.55
N CYS A 44 22.80 0.89 -0.30
CA CYS A 44 21.80 1.13 0.74
C CYS A 44 21.59 2.63 0.99
N GLU A 45 22.65 3.43 1.01
CA GLU A 45 22.56 4.89 1.16
C GLU A 45 21.98 5.59 -0.08
N LEU A 46 22.23 5.05 -1.26
CA LEU A 46 21.75 5.61 -2.53
C LEU A 46 20.27 5.31 -2.79
N ALA A 47 19.80 4.13 -2.40
CA ALA A 47 18.47 3.65 -2.72
C ALA A 47 17.33 4.60 -2.26
N PRO A 48 17.33 5.16 -1.03
CA PRO A 48 16.31 6.13 -0.62
C PRO A 48 16.30 7.40 -1.50
N GLN A 49 17.47 7.87 -1.93
CA GLN A 49 17.58 9.03 -2.81
C GLN A 49 16.92 8.73 -4.16
N LEU A 50 17.24 7.57 -4.77
CA LEU A 50 16.62 7.14 -6.03
C LEU A 50 15.12 6.90 -5.90
N ALA A 51 14.68 6.34 -4.77
CA ALA A 51 13.28 6.10 -4.49
C ALA A 51 12.45 7.38 -4.45
N LEU A 52 13.01 8.46 -3.91
CA LEU A 52 12.32 9.73 -3.71
C LEU A 52 12.45 10.69 -4.90
N TYR A 53 13.51 10.58 -5.68
CA TYR A 53 13.67 11.32 -6.94
C TYR A 53 12.70 10.78 -8.00
N GLY A 54 11.49 11.30 -8.03
CA GLY A 54 10.34 10.78 -8.76
C GLY A 54 10.35 10.91 -10.29
N SER A 55 11.43 11.34 -10.96
CA SER A 55 11.47 11.51 -12.42
C SER A 55 12.64 10.73 -13.05
N GLY A 56 12.44 10.24 -14.29
CA GLY A 56 13.49 9.59 -15.06
C GLY A 56 13.63 8.07 -14.87
N GLY A 57 12.72 7.41 -14.14
CA GLY A 57 12.73 5.94 -14.00
C GLY A 57 13.80 5.40 -13.06
N HIS A 58 14.42 6.26 -12.25
CA HIS A 58 15.40 5.84 -11.24
C HIS A 58 14.78 5.03 -10.11
N ASP A 59 13.48 5.20 -9.86
CA ASP A 59 12.71 4.48 -8.84
C ASP A 59 12.12 3.15 -9.31
N LYS A 60 12.47 2.70 -10.54
CA LYS A 60 11.91 1.44 -11.10
C LYS A 60 12.21 0.21 -10.26
N PHE A 61 13.28 0.20 -9.48
CA PHE A 61 13.66 -0.89 -8.59
C PHE A 61 12.60 -1.14 -7.50
N LEU A 62 11.82 -0.12 -7.10
CA LEU A 62 10.70 -0.27 -6.17
C LEU A 62 9.64 -1.26 -6.65
N ARG A 63 9.59 -1.54 -7.96
CA ARG A 63 8.67 -2.55 -8.52
C ARG A 63 9.09 -3.98 -8.21
N GLN A 64 10.35 -4.21 -7.84
CA GLN A 64 10.88 -5.51 -7.48
C GLN A 64 10.66 -5.82 -5.99
N ILE A 65 10.48 -4.79 -5.15
CA ILE A 65 10.25 -4.96 -3.71
C ILE A 65 8.76 -5.22 -3.48
N GLY A 66 8.41 -6.48 -3.22
CA GLY A 66 7.04 -6.94 -3.08
C GLY A 66 6.56 -6.94 -1.63
N VAL A 67 5.24 -6.73 -1.46
CA VAL A 67 4.55 -6.86 -0.16
C VAL A 67 3.29 -7.68 -0.30
N ILE A 68 3.00 -8.52 0.70
CA ILE A 68 1.76 -9.26 0.84
C ILE A 68 1.09 -8.83 2.15
N LEU A 69 -0.13 -8.33 2.05
CA LEU A 69 -0.89 -7.77 3.16
C LEU A 69 -2.17 -8.56 3.40
N ASP A 70 -2.50 -8.78 4.69
CA ASP A 70 -3.81 -9.26 5.13
C ASP A 70 -4.60 -8.03 5.63
N ILE A 71 -5.62 -7.63 4.89
CA ILE A 71 -6.38 -6.42 5.18
C ILE A 71 -7.85 -6.77 5.37
N THR A 72 -8.42 -6.31 6.49
CA THR A 72 -9.87 -6.29 6.72
C THR A 72 -10.32 -4.84 6.73
N ALA A 73 -11.15 -4.45 5.76
CA ALA A 73 -11.57 -3.06 5.56
C ALA A 73 -13.01 -2.98 5.05
N PRO A 74 -13.69 -1.82 5.20
CA PRO A 74 -15.05 -1.65 4.70
C PRO A 74 -15.11 -1.61 3.17
N LEU A 75 -16.24 -2.00 2.59
CA LEU A 75 -16.45 -2.07 1.15
C LEU A 75 -16.20 -0.72 0.46
N TYR A 76 -16.57 0.40 1.10
CA TYR A 76 -16.33 1.73 0.52
C TYR A 76 -14.84 2.06 0.39
N TRP A 77 -14.00 1.59 1.30
CA TRP A 77 -12.54 1.75 1.22
C TRP A 77 -11.96 0.85 0.12
N TRP A 78 -12.42 -0.41 0.03
CA TRP A 78 -12.00 -1.32 -1.01
C TRP A 78 -12.28 -0.79 -2.42
N LYS A 79 -13.41 -0.09 -2.64
CA LYS A 79 -13.71 0.56 -3.93
C LYS A 79 -12.62 1.56 -4.35
N GLN A 80 -12.00 2.23 -3.39
CA GLN A 80 -10.89 3.14 -3.67
C GLN A 80 -9.57 2.38 -3.86
N MET A 81 -9.30 1.38 -3.01
CA MET A 81 -8.12 0.53 -3.14
C MET A 81 -8.10 -0.22 -4.47
N ASP A 82 -9.25 -0.66 -4.96
CA ASP A 82 -9.42 -1.36 -6.25
C ASP A 82 -9.12 -0.48 -7.48
N THR A 83 -8.92 0.83 -7.32
CA THR A 83 -8.47 1.71 -8.41
C THR A 83 -6.98 1.52 -8.72
N TYR A 84 -6.20 1.00 -7.78
CA TYR A 84 -4.77 0.70 -7.94
C TYR A 84 -4.59 -0.71 -8.51
N LYS A 85 -4.87 -0.90 -9.81
CA LYS A 85 -4.90 -2.23 -10.45
C LYS A 85 -3.56 -2.66 -11.04
N VAL A 86 -2.69 -1.73 -11.36
CA VAL A 86 -1.41 -2.05 -12.00
C VAL A 86 -0.45 -2.64 -10.96
N SER A 87 0.06 -3.83 -11.24
CA SER A 87 0.98 -4.57 -10.35
C SER A 87 0.39 -4.92 -8.98
N THR A 88 -0.94 -5.09 -8.90
CA THR A 88 -1.61 -5.54 -7.67
C THR A 88 -2.53 -6.72 -7.94
N VAL A 89 -2.69 -7.56 -6.93
CA VAL A 89 -3.66 -8.65 -6.90
C VAL A 89 -4.34 -8.67 -5.55
N ALA A 90 -5.66 -8.88 -5.53
CA ALA A 90 -6.41 -9.06 -4.29
C ALA A 90 -7.28 -10.31 -4.36
N GLN A 91 -7.19 -11.17 -3.34
CA GLN A 91 -8.09 -12.30 -3.13
C GLN A 91 -8.99 -12.01 -1.93
N SER A 92 -10.28 -11.93 -2.19
CA SER A 92 -11.28 -11.56 -1.20
C SER A 92 -11.88 -12.79 -0.51
N GLU A 93 -12.22 -12.64 0.76
CA GLU A 93 -13.18 -13.52 1.42
C GLU A 93 -14.50 -13.51 0.62
N SER A 94 -14.96 -14.71 0.23
CA SER A 94 -16.18 -14.84 -0.57
C SER A 94 -17.42 -14.70 0.31
N THR A 95 -18.27 -13.70 0.02
CA THR A 95 -19.58 -13.58 0.68
C THR A 95 -20.46 -14.83 0.45
N MET A 96 -20.38 -15.46 -0.72
CA MET A 96 -21.14 -16.70 -1.02
C MET A 96 -20.83 -17.84 -0.03
N HIS A 97 -19.59 -17.92 0.43
CA HIS A 97 -19.17 -19.01 1.31
C HIS A 97 -19.15 -18.65 2.78
N THR A 98 -19.09 -17.39 3.14
CA THR A 98 -18.84 -16.95 4.52
C THR A 98 -20.05 -16.25 5.17
N LEU A 99 -20.82 -15.48 4.39
CA LEU A 99 -21.88 -14.61 4.89
C LEU A 99 -22.93 -15.36 5.73
N MET A 100 -23.27 -16.58 5.33
CA MET A 100 -24.28 -17.37 6.02
C MET A 100 -23.75 -18.15 7.23
N LYS A 101 -22.42 -18.24 7.40
CA LYS A 101 -21.79 -19.12 8.40
C LYS A 101 -21.68 -18.49 9.79
N LYS A 102 -21.64 -17.17 9.88
CA LYS A 102 -21.43 -16.43 11.12
C LYS A 102 -22.62 -15.49 11.37
N PRO A 103 -22.99 -15.25 12.63
CA PRO A 103 -23.99 -14.23 12.96
C PRO A 103 -23.56 -12.85 12.46
N VAL A 104 -24.53 -12.05 12.03
CA VAL A 104 -24.32 -10.63 11.73
C VAL A 104 -24.35 -9.87 13.05
N THR A 105 -23.21 -9.27 13.41
CA THR A 105 -23.02 -8.50 14.65
C THR A 105 -22.40 -7.13 14.35
N LYS A 106 -22.33 -6.26 15.35
CA LYS A 106 -21.68 -4.93 15.23
C LYS A 106 -20.26 -5.01 14.69
N ASP A 107 -19.51 -6.06 15.05
CA ASP A 107 -18.12 -6.27 14.64
C ASP A 107 -17.97 -6.59 13.15
N CYS A 108 -19.08 -6.84 12.44
CA CYS A 108 -19.08 -7.02 10.99
C CYS A 108 -18.98 -5.70 10.22
N PHE A 109 -19.03 -4.55 10.90
CA PHE A 109 -19.11 -3.23 10.29
C PHE A 109 -18.02 -2.30 10.82
N GLU A 110 -17.59 -1.36 9.99
CA GLU A 110 -16.68 -0.30 10.41
C GLU A 110 -17.45 0.75 11.23
N PHE A 111 -16.85 1.23 12.33
CA PHE A 111 -17.27 2.34 13.17
C PHE A 111 -18.67 2.27 13.81
N GLY A 112 -19.34 1.13 13.85
CA GLY A 112 -20.62 1.02 14.55
C GLY A 112 -21.73 1.97 14.03
N TYR A 113 -21.62 2.49 12.81
CA TYR A 113 -22.61 3.39 12.21
C TYR A 113 -23.91 2.70 11.79
N VAL A 114 -23.93 1.38 11.88
CA VAL A 114 -25.10 0.61 11.49
C VAL A 114 -26.03 0.50 12.73
N PRO A 115 -27.28 1.00 12.65
CA PRO A 115 -28.23 0.93 13.78
C PRO A 115 -28.60 -0.52 14.10
N ASP A 116 -28.91 -0.79 15.37
CA ASP A 116 -29.21 -2.14 15.85
C ASP A 116 -30.35 -2.80 15.05
N PHE A 117 -31.45 -2.04 14.77
CA PHE A 117 -32.56 -2.58 14.00
C PHE A 117 -32.14 -3.08 12.59
N TYR A 118 -31.11 -2.48 11.99
CA TYR A 118 -30.63 -2.91 10.68
C TYR A 118 -29.75 -4.16 10.78
N ILE A 119 -29.00 -4.29 11.85
CA ILE A 119 -28.24 -5.50 12.16
C ILE A 119 -29.20 -6.66 12.40
N ASP A 120 -30.27 -6.43 13.19
CA ASP A 120 -31.32 -7.43 13.43
C ASP A 120 -32.02 -7.86 12.14
N PHE A 121 -32.31 -6.90 11.26
CA PHE A 121 -32.87 -7.19 9.93
C PHE A 121 -31.94 -8.07 9.09
N LEU A 122 -30.65 -7.76 9.03
CA LEU A 122 -29.66 -8.57 8.29
C LEU A 122 -29.51 -9.97 8.90
N GLU A 123 -29.52 -10.05 10.22
CA GLU A 123 -29.44 -11.33 10.94
C GLU A 123 -30.70 -12.18 10.73
N ASP A 124 -31.87 -11.55 10.62
CA ASP A 124 -33.13 -12.21 10.28
C ASP A 124 -33.08 -12.82 8.86
N LEU A 125 -32.60 -12.05 7.87
CA LEU A 125 -32.37 -12.55 6.52
C LEU A 125 -31.42 -13.77 6.52
N ARG A 126 -30.36 -13.72 7.33
CA ARG A 126 -29.42 -14.84 7.47
C ARG A 126 -30.10 -16.09 8.05
N LYS A 127 -30.88 -15.92 9.13
CA LYS A 127 -31.62 -17.04 9.78
C LYS A 127 -32.63 -17.69 8.84
N HIS A 128 -33.30 -16.89 8.01
CA HIS A 128 -34.24 -17.37 7.00
C HIS A 128 -33.56 -17.88 5.73
N LYS A 129 -32.21 -17.90 5.70
CA LYS A 129 -31.41 -18.37 4.56
C LYS A 129 -31.66 -17.62 3.25
N ASP A 130 -32.09 -16.35 3.31
CA ASP A 130 -32.28 -15.50 2.15
C ASP A 130 -30.95 -14.83 1.75
N PHE A 131 -30.04 -15.60 1.18
CA PHE A 131 -28.72 -15.15 0.79
C PHE A 131 -28.77 -13.97 -0.17
N SER A 132 -29.66 -14.00 -1.15
CA SER A 132 -29.72 -12.97 -2.21
C SER A 132 -30.08 -11.61 -1.61
N LYS A 133 -31.08 -11.54 -0.76
CA LYS A 133 -31.45 -10.29 -0.07
C LYS A 133 -30.37 -9.86 0.91
N LEU A 134 -29.86 -10.77 1.72
CA LEU A 134 -28.79 -10.47 2.67
C LEU A 134 -27.58 -9.85 1.96
N ASN A 135 -27.10 -10.47 0.89
CA ASN A 135 -25.97 -9.97 0.12
C ASN A 135 -26.26 -8.60 -0.53
N ALA A 136 -27.48 -8.42 -1.05
CA ALA A 136 -27.90 -7.15 -1.65
C ALA A 136 -28.05 -6.01 -0.62
N CYS A 137 -28.39 -6.35 0.61
CA CYS A 137 -28.61 -5.39 1.71
C CYS A 137 -27.33 -5.10 2.52
N LEU A 138 -26.16 -5.64 2.16
CA LEU A 138 -24.94 -5.33 2.90
C LEU A 138 -24.59 -3.84 2.77
N PRO A 139 -24.44 -3.11 3.89
CA PRO A 139 -24.07 -1.71 3.83
C PRO A 139 -22.60 -1.55 3.43
N GLN A 140 -22.23 -0.38 2.94
CA GLN A 140 -20.86 -0.08 2.50
C GLN A 140 -19.82 -0.19 3.63
N SER A 141 -20.25 -0.09 4.89
CA SER A 141 -19.44 -0.29 6.09
C SER A 141 -19.14 -1.75 6.40
N TRP A 142 -19.72 -2.72 5.66
CA TRP A 142 -19.42 -4.15 5.82
C TRP A 142 -17.92 -4.41 5.67
N LEU A 143 -17.32 -5.07 6.66
CA LEU A 143 -15.90 -5.41 6.66
C LEU A 143 -15.66 -6.66 5.81
N GLN A 144 -14.81 -6.54 4.80
CA GLN A 144 -14.35 -7.65 3.98
C GLN A 144 -12.85 -7.85 4.14
N ARG A 145 -12.44 -9.09 4.38
CA ARG A 145 -11.03 -9.46 4.44
C ARG A 145 -10.51 -9.82 3.06
N ARG A 146 -9.31 -9.30 2.72
CA ARG A 146 -8.61 -9.65 1.48
C ARG A 146 -7.11 -9.84 1.76
N ILE A 147 -6.53 -10.79 1.05
CA ILE A 147 -5.07 -10.85 0.88
C ILE A 147 -4.73 -10.01 -0.34
N TRP A 148 -3.99 -8.94 -0.12
CA TRP A 148 -3.58 -8.00 -1.15
C TRP A 148 -2.07 -8.09 -1.37
N THR A 149 -1.65 -8.18 -2.63
CA THR A 149 -0.26 -8.18 -3.05
C THR A 149 0.00 -6.95 -3.91
N GLY A 150 1.10 -6.28 -3.65
CA GLY A 150 1.60 -5.16 -4.43
C GLY A 150 3.11 -5.02 -4.27
N ASN A 151 3.63 -3.85 -4.60
CA ASN A 151 5.04 -3.53 -4.45
C ASN A 151 5.24 -2.09 -3.94
N TYR A 152 6.48 -1.73 -3.64
CA TYR A 152 6.83 -0.42 -3.10
C TYR A 152 6.50 0.74 -4.05
N ALA A 153 6.58 0.55 -5.37
CA ALA A 153 6.18 1.58 -6.32
C ALA A 153 4.67 1.89 -6.23
N VAL A 154 3.84 0.87 -6.04
CA VAL A 154 2.40 1.03 -5.82
C VAL A 154 2.14 1.68 -4.46
N LEU A 155 2.82 1.25 -3.39
CA LEU A 155 2.69 1.87 -2.06
C LEU A 155 3.07 3.35 -2.11
N LYS A 156 4.19 3.70 -2.76
CA LYS A 156 4.61 5.08 -3.00
C LYS A 156 3.49 5.90 -3.66
N ASN A 157 2.90 5.38 -4.74
CA ASN A 157 1.81 6.05 -5.44
C ASN A 157 0.55 6.21 -4.58
N ILE A 158 0.18 5.18 -3.80
CA ILE A 158 -0.95 5.24 -2.87
C ILE A 158 -0.71 6.32 -1.81
N ILE A 159 0.48 6.37 -1.20
CA ILE A 159 0.82 7.38 -0.18
C ILE A 159 0.67 8.79 -0.77
N LEU A 160 1.31 9.08 -1.91
CA LEU A 160 1.26 10.39 -2.55
C LEU A 160 -0.17 10.86 -2.87
N GLN A 161 -1.08 9.93 -3.20
CA GLN A 161 -2.45 10.26 -3.55
C GLN A 161 -3.42 10.28 -2.36
N ARG A 162 -3.10 9.58 -1.26
CA ARG A 162 -4.03 9.33 -0.15
C ARG A 162 -3.55 9.85 1.20
N GLU A 163 -2.35 10.37 1.33
CA GLU A 163 -1.80 10.89 2.59
C GLU A 163 -2.74 11.90 3.26
N ASN A 164 -3.36 12.81 2.47
CA ASN A 164 -4.27 13.85 2.96
C ASN A 164 -5.74 13.53 2.61
N HIS A 165 -6.11 12.26 2.49
CA HIS A 165 -7.45 11.88 2.08
C HIS A 165 -8.45 12.07 3.23
N LYS A 166 -9.73 12.43 2.87
CA LYS A 166 -10.81 12.70 3.85
C LYS A 166 -11.25 11.46 4.64
N LEU A 167 -11.11 10.25 4.07
CA LEU A 167 -11.46 9.01 4.77
C LEU A 167 -10.35 8.67 5.78
N PRO A 168 -10.68 8.56 7.08
CA PRO A 168 -9.70 8.30 8.14
C PRO A 168 -9.06 6.91 8.02
N GLU A 169 -9.69 5.97 7.30
CA GLU A 169 -9.17 4.64 7.05
C GLU A 169 -7.86 4.67 6.27
N TRP A 170 -7.61 5.67 5.43
CA TRP A 170 -6.32 5.82 4.76
C TRP A 170 -5.21 6.14 5.74
N LYS A 171 -5.48 7.06 6.67
CA LYS A 171 -4.53 7.35 7.75
C LYS A 171 -4.27 6.11 8.59
N PHE A 172 -5.33 5.39 8.99
CA PHE A 172 -5.21 4.14 9.73
C PHE A 172 -4.38 3.10 8.96
N PHE A 173 -4.60 2.98 7.64
CA PHE A 173 -3.84 2.06 6.78
C PHE A 173 -2.34 2.37 6.83
N PHE A 174 -1.95 3.64 6.69
CA PHE A 174 -0.55 4.05 6.74
C PHE A 174 0.05 3.88 8.14
N ASP A 175 -0.65 4.33 9.18
CA ASP A 175 -0.18 4.22 10.56
C ASP A 175 0.04 2.75 10.99
N ALA A 176 -0.78 1.83 10.48
CA ALA A 176 -0.66 0.41 10.78
C ALA A 176 0.39 -0.31 9.92
N LEU A 177 0.60 0.10 8.65
CA LEU A 177 1.49 -0.58 7.73
C LEU A 177 2.93 -0.10 7.83
N LEU A 178 3.16 1.23 7.75
CA LEU A 178 4.51 1.78 7.57
C LEU A 178 5.50 1.38 8.66
N PRO A 179 5.13 1.32 9.96
CA PRO A 179 6.06 0.88 11.01
C PRO A 179 6.42 -0.62 10.93
N THR A 180 5.69 -1.40 10.13
CA THR A 180 5.93 -2.85 9.97
C THR A 180 6.81 -3.19 8.77
N LEU A 181 7.05 -2.23 7.87
CA LEU A 181 7.92 -2.40 6.73
C LEU A 181 9.39 -2.38 7.16
N SER A 182 10.22 -3.18 6.48
CA SER A 182 11.67 -3.23 6.74
C SER A 182 12.39 -2.01 6.16
N HIS A 183 11.83 -1.40 5.09
CA HIS A 183 12.46 -0.32 4.33
C HIS A 183 11.55 0.89 4.13
N PRO A 184 10.95 1.47 5.23
CA PRO A 184 10.05 2.61 5.11
C PRO A 184 10.74 3.87 4.54
N GLU A 185 12.07 3.97 4.62
CA GLU A 185 12.89 5.08 4.08
C GLU A 185 12.80 5.20 2.55
N LEU A 186 12.35 4.15 1.85
CA LEU A 186 12.13 4.16 0.40
C LEU A 186 10.78 4.79 0.00
N LEU A 187 9.94 5.13 0.97
CA LEU A 187 8.59 5.65 0.74
C LEU A 187 8.52 7.14 1.15
N PRO A 188 7.65 7.95 0.52
CA PRO A 188 7.51 9.36 0.81
C PRO A 188 6.74 9.58 2.13
N VAL A 189 7.33 9.12 3.25
CA VAL A 189 6.74 9.26 4.56
C VAL A 189 7.31 10.51 5.22
N ARG A 190 6.45 11.41 5.69
CA ARG A 190 6.89 12.49 6.59
C ARG A 190 7.27 11.85 7.92
N HIS A 191 8.55 11.66 8.16
CA HIS A 191 9.03 11.32 9.49
C HIS A 191 8.70 12.48 10.43
N PRO A 192 7.97 12.27 11.53
CA PRO A 192 7.65 13.35 12.49
C PRO A 192 8.89 13.97 13.15
N PHE A 193 10.08 13.47 12.85
CA PHE A 193 11.37 13.89 13.43
C PHE A 193 12.39 14.46 12.44
N SER A 194 12.12 14.50 11.13
CA SER A 194 13.02 15.15 10.18
C SER A 194 12.44 16.51 9.77
N GLY A 195 12.93 17.58 10.39
CA GLY A 195 12.64 18.97 10.01
C GLY A 195 13.26 19.39 8.66
N VAL A 196 13.29 18.50 7.68
CA VAL A 196 13.70 18.79 6.30
C VAL A 196 12.46 18.85 5.44
N ASP A 197 11.98 20.06 5.20
CA ASP A 197 10.91 20.36 4.27
C ASP A 197 11.37 20.09 2.82
N THR A 198 11.02 18.95 2.27
CA THR A 198 11.35 18.56 0.89
C THR A 198 10.39 19.16 -0.15
N THR A 199 9.56 20.14 0.23
CA THR A 199 8.62 20.79 -0.71
C THR A 199 9.21 22.00 -1.45
N ALA A 200 10.48 22.35 -1.25
CA ALA A 200 11.12 23.47 -1.92
C ALA A 200 12.07 22.99 -3.02
N LYS A 201 11.57 22.65 -4.20
CA LYS A 201 12.21 22.86 -5.51
C LYS A 201 11.43 22.19 -6.65
N ALA A 202 10.27 22.75 -6.96
CA ALA A 202 9.59 22.47 -8.23
C ALA A 202 8.98 23.79 -8.79
N SER A 203 9.73 24.90 -8.70
CA SER A 203 9.34 26.17 -9.30
C SER A 203 10.54 27.05 -9.60
N ALA A 204 11.42 26.61 -10.48
CA ALA A 204 12.39 27.47 -11.13
C ALA A 204 12.97 26.75 -12.34
N ASP A 205 12.22 26.69 -13.44
CA ASP A 205 12.74 26.50 -14.80
C ASP A 205 11.58 26.60 -15.84
N ASP A 206 10.81 27.73 -15.76
CA ASP A 206 9.87 28.07 -16.85
C ASP A 206 9.75 29.60 -17.04
N GLU A 207 10.89 30.28 -17.09
CA GLU A 207 10.99 31.64 -17.57
C GLU A 207 12.36 31.87 -18.24
N THR A 208 12.50 31.40 -19.45
CA THR A 208 13.38 32.05 -20.46
C THR A 208 13.25 31.32 -21.81
N LEU A 209 12.25 31.64 -22.59
CA LEU A 209 12.25 31.55 -24.07
C LEU A 209 11.06 32.32 -24.65
N SER A 210 11.02 33.63 -24.41
CA SER A 210 10.31 34.52 -25.31
C SER A 210 11.09 35.80 -25.47
N GLY A 211 11.83 35.90 -26.57
CA GLY A 211 12.48 37.16 -26.93
C GLY A 211 13.49 37.00 -28.05
N LYS A 212 13.05 37.38 -29.25
CA LYS A 212 13.81 37.76 -30.43
C LYS A 212 13.87 36.76 -31.59
N GLY A 213 13.24 37.23 -32.66
CA GLY A 213 13.49 36.87 -34.07
C GLY A 213 12.21 36.82 -34.83
#